data_b71dcf2adf3a33f338a4bc6b1cbb557b
#
_entry.id   b71dcf2adf3a33f338a4bc6b1cbb557b
#
_cell.length_a   1.000
_cell.length_b   1.000
_cell.length_c   1.000
_cell.angle_alpha   90.00
_cell.angle_beta   90.00
_cell.angle_gamma   90.00
#
_symmetry.space_group_name_H-M   'P 1'
#
loop_
_entity.id
_entity.type
_entity.pdbx_description
1 polymer ?
#
loop_
_entity_poly.entity_id
_entity_poly.type
_entity_poly.pdbx_seq_one_letter_code
_entity_poly.pdbx_strand_id
1 'polypeptide(L)'
;GHSAVRNHAGEALTSFADVLKIPVVNTMMAKGIIPYNNKYSLWTIGIPQKDYQNKVLDMADLVIAVGYDIVEFAPGKWNGEGKHKIIHIDQRPAHINMLYQPEVEVVGDISYSLQQILYRSDAKEEPEEFLKLREEMVAEYESYADATSFPMKPQKILYDVRKFMGADDIVISDVGAHKMWIAREYNCYEPNTCIISNGFATMGIAVPGAVAAKLIYPEKKVLAISGDGGFMMNSQEYETALREGTPIVTLIFSDASYGLIKWKQMDHFGHNCFVDFQNPDFVKYAESMHAKGYRVEKAEDLLPILEDAFQPVSYTHLTLP
;
A
#
# COMPACT_ATOMS: atom_id res chain seq x y z
N GLY A 1 12.27 4.27 1.05
CA GLY A 1 11.21 5.27 0.82
C GLY A 1 10.92 5.49 -0.65
N HIS A 2 10.00 6.40 -0.94
CA HIS A 2 9.50 6.67 -2.30
C HIS A 2 10.58 7.18 -3.27
N SER A 3 11.57 7.92 -2.77
CA SER A 3 12.67 8.40 -3.63
C SER A 3 13.44 7.22 -4.26
N ALA A 4 13.59 6.09 -3.56
CA ALA A 4 14.21 4.89 -4.11
C ALA A 4 13.40 4.31 -5.30
N VAL A 5 12.05 4.35 -5.21
CA VAL A 5 11.17 3.93 -6.33
C VAL A 5 11.32 4.87 -7.52
N ARG A 6 11.27 6.18 -7.28
CA ARG A 6 11.40 7.21 -8.33
C ARG A 6 12.75 7.18 -9.05
N ASN A 7 13.79 6.70 -8.37
CA ASN A 7 15.15 6.56 -8.91
C ASN A 7 15.47 5.13 -9.35
N HIS A 8 14.44 4.28 -9.51
CA HIS A 8 14.57 2.91 -10.04
C HIS A 8 15.61 2.05 -9.28
N ALA A 9 15.72 2.24 -7.95
CA ALA A 9 16.73 1.57 -7.15
C ALA A 9 16.33 0.14 -6.69
N GLY A 10 15.22 -0.42 -7.17
CA GLY A 10 14.67 -1.71 -6.68
C GLY A 10 15.65 -2.87 -6.88
N GLU A 11 16.23 -3.04 -8.06
CA GLU A 11 17.17 -4.11 -8.35
C GLU A 11 18.44 -4.00 -7.48
N ALA A 12 19.00 -2.79 -7.38
CA ALA A 12 20.18 -2.54 -6.55
C ALA A 12 19.91 -2.79 -5.07
N LEU A 13 18.73 -2.38 -4.58
CA LEU A 13 18.31 -2.62 -3.19
C LEU A 13 18.07 -4.10 -2.92
N THR A 14 17.43 -4.81 -3.84
CA THR A 14 17.21 -6.26 -3.73
C THR A 14 18.53 -7.00 -3.67
N SER A 15 19.47 -6.71 -4.59
CA SER A 15 20.82 -7.29 -4.56
C SER A 15 21.57 -6.96 -3.28
N PHE A 16 21.43 -5.73 -2.78
CA PHE A 16 22.04 -5.29 -1.53
C PHE A 16 21.49 -6.08 -0.32
N ALA A 17 20.19 -6.26 -0.27
CA ALA A 17 19.53 -7.04 0.78
C ALA A 17 19.93 -8.53 0.73
N ASP A 18 19.92 -9.13 -0.46
CA ASP A 18 20.21 -10.55 -0.65
C ASP A 18 21.65 -10.91 -0.33
N VAL A 19 22.62 -10.12 -0.81
CA VAL A 19 24.03 -10.43 -0.62
C VAL A 19 24.49 -10.11 0.81
N LEU A 20 24.06 -8.97 1.36
CA LEU A 20 24.44 -8.58 2.72
C LEU A 20 23.54 -9.17 3.81
N LYS A 21 22.45 -9.84 3.42
CA LYS A 21 21.47 -10.46 4.33
C LYS A 21 20.83 -9.42 5.27
N ILE A 22 20.43 -8.30 4.72
CA ILE A 22 19.85 -7.19 5.48
C ILE A 22 18.35 -7.15 5.27
N PRO A 23 17.54 -7.25 6.35
CA PRO A 23 16.10 -7.11 6.27
C PRO A 23 15.66 -5.72 5.81
N VAL A 24 14.60 -5.65 5.00
CA VAL A 24 14.11 -4.41 4.40
C VAL A 24 12.64 -4.22 4.76
N VAL A 25 12.32 -3.07 5.34
CA VAL A 25 10.94 -2.56 5.44
C VAL A 25 10.76 -1.41 4.44
N ASN A 26 9.59 -1.30 3.84
CA ASN A 26 9.28 -0.22 2.90
C ASN A 26 8.18 0.69 3.45
N THR A 27 8.22 1.96 3.07
CA THR A 27 7.12 2.89 3.31
C THR A 27 5.92 2.58 2.41
N MET A 28 4.74 3.13 2.71
CA MET A 28 3.52 2.92 1.91
C MET A 28 3.72 3.27 0.44
N MET A 29 4.46 4.34 0.13
CA MET A 29 4.71 4.79 -1.23
C MET A 29 5.86 4.04 -1.92
N ALA A 30 6.54 3.16 -1.20
CA ALA A 30 7.63 2.34 -1.72
C ALA A 30 7.28 0.85 -1.80
N LYS A 31 5.99 0.50 -1.78
CA LYS A 31 5.55 -0.89 -1.93
C LYS A 31 6.08 -1.49 -3.24
N GLY A 32 6.61 -2.71 -3.15
CA GLY A 32 7.17 -3.42 -4.29
C GLY A 32 8.61 -3.02 -4.65
N ILE A 33 9.24 -2.07 -3.95
CA ILE A 33 10.66 -1.72 -4.17
C ILE A 33 11.60 -2.91 -3.95
N ILE A 34 11.22 -3.81 -3.08
CA ILE A 34 11.70 -5.18 -2.96
C ILE A 34 10.48 -6.10 -3.04
N PRO A 35 10.50 -7.18 -3.85
CA PRO A 35 9.36 -8.08 -3.97
C PRO A 35 8.95 -8.65 -2.61
N TYR A 36 7.65 -8.72 -2.34
CA TYR A 36 7.16 -9.17 -1.03
C TYR A 36 7.58 -10.62 -0.69
N ASN A 37 7.78 -11.45 -1.70
CA ASN A 37 8.24 -12.83 -1.55
C ASN A 37 9.75 -12.96 -1.38
N ASN A 38 10.51 -11.87 -1.49
CA ASN A 38 11.92 -11.88 -1.17
C ASN A 38 12.13 -12.26 0.31
N LYS A 39 13.14 -13.07 0.59
CA LYS A 39 13.46 -13.60 1.92
C LYS A 39 13.68 -12.49 2.97
N TYR A 40 14.22 -11.35 2.55
CA TYR A 40 14.54 -10.23 3.43
C TYR A 40 13.49 -9.11 3.42
N SER A 41 12.39 -9.28 2.66
CA SER A 41 11.28 -8.33 2.66
C SER A 41 10.42 -8.49 3.91
N LEU A 42 10.37 -7.47 4.74
CA LEU A 42 9.52 -7.40 5.94
C LEU A 42 8.33 -6.44 5.76
N TRP A 43 7.95 -6.23 4.51
CA TRP A 43 6.77 -5.53 4.03
C TRP A 43 6.68 -4.06 4.45
N THR A 44 5.47 -3.53 4.64
CA THR A 44 5.22 -2.10 4.72
C THR A 44 5.08 -1.60 6.15
N ILE A 45 5.87 -0.57 6.50
CA ILE A 45 5.72 0.19 7.74
C ILE A 45 4.81 1.42 7.51
N GLY A 46 4.25 1.95 8.58
CA GLY A 46 3.49 3.20 8.55
C GLY A 46 2.03 3.05 8.95
N ILE A 47 1.67 1.89 9.49
CA ILE A 47 0.36 1.65 10.09
C ILE A 47 0.28 2.36 11.45
N PRO A 48 -0.88 2.92 11.85
CA PRO A 48 -1.00 3.70 13.08
C PRO A 48 -0.67 2.94 14.37
N GLN A 49 -0.98 1.64 14.39
CA GLN A 49 -0.65 0.77 15.53
C GLN A 49 0.72 0.12 15.34
N LYS A 50 1.39 -0.19 16.46
CA LYS A 50 2.65 -0.93 16.41
C LYS A 50 2.43 -2.33 15.85
N ASP A 51 3.14 -2.65 14.79
CA ASP A 51 3.07 -3.92 14.07
C ASP A 51 4.46 -4.57 14.00
N TYR A 52 4.60 -5.68 13.29
CA TYR A 52 5.86 -6.41 13.09
C TYR A 52 7.02 -5.50 12.68
N GLN A 53 6.79 -4.56 11.76
CA GLN A 53 7.82 -3.64 11.25
C GLN A 53 8.35 -2.69 12.33
N ASN A 54 7.55 -2.34 13.34
CA ASN A 54 8.04 -1.58 14.48
C ASN A 54 9.00 -2.42 15.34
N LYS A 55 8.68 -3.72 15.56
CA LYS A 55 9.59 -4.64 16.25
C LYS A 55 10.91 -4.79 15.51
N VAL A 56 10.86 -4.88 14.15
CA VAL A 56 12.06 -4.94 13.30
C VAL A 56 12.96 -3.75 13.53
N LEU A 57 12.40 -2.52 13.54
CA LEU A 57 13.19 -1.32 13.80
C LEU A 57 13.68 -1.25 15.25
N ASP A 58 12.86 -1.66 16.21
CA ASP A 58 13.29 -1.68 17.63
C ASP A 58 14.47 -2.62 17.88
N MET A 59 14.63 -3.69 17.09
CA MET A 59 15.73 -4.66 17.15
C MET A 59 16.97 -4.21 16.36
N ALA A 60 16.84 -3.23 15.45
CA ALA A 60 17.94 -2.80 14.61
C ALA A 60 18.97 -1.96 15.41
N ASP A 61 20.23 -2.25 15.25
CA ASP A 61 21.35 -1.46 15.76
C ASP A 61 21.73 -0.29 14.83
N LEU A 62 21.43 -0.44 13.55
CA LEU A 62 21.66 0.53 12.49
C LEU A 62 20.48 0.54 11.51
N VAL A 63 19.99 1.71 11.15
CA VAL A 63 18.98 1.90 10.12
C VAL A 63 19.59 2.54 8.88
N ILE A 64 19.54 1.85 7.75
CA ILE A 64 19.92 2.42 6.45
C ILE A 64 18.64 2.94 5.78
N ALA A 65 18.47 4.24 5.79
CA ALA A 65 17.31 4.93 5.20
C ALA A 65 17.58 5.22 3.71
N VAL A 66 17.05 4.38 2.83
CA VAL A 66 17.25 4.47 1.38
C VAL A 66 16.07 5.18 0.74
N GLY A 67 16.31 6.35 0.17
CA GLY A 67 15.28 7.14 -0.51
C GLY A 67 14.10 7.53 0.38
N TYR A 68 14.34 7.74 1.67
CA TYR A 68 13.32 8.01 2.68
C TYR A 68 13.16 9.51 2.92
N ASP A 69 11.90 9.96 2.93
CA ASP A 69 11.50 11.29 3.38
C ASP A 69 10.65 11.19 4.66
N ILE A 70 10.92 12.07 5.62
CA ILE A 70 10.19 12.14 6.91
C ILE A 70 8.68 12.39 6.72
N VAL A 71 8.26 12.92 5.59
CA VAL A 71 6.85 13.13 5.22
C VAL A 71 6.13 11.81 4.96
N GLU A 72 6.83 10.77 4.51
CA GLU A 72 6.21 9.46 4.23
C GLU A 72 5.76 8.74 5.50
N PHE A 73 6.60 8.77 6.53
CA PHE A 73 6.31 8.20 7.84
C PHE A 73 7.16 8.91 8.90
N ALA A 74 6.52 9.68 9.76
CA ALA A 74 7.19 10.55 10.70
C ALA A 74 8.18 9.80 11.62
N PRO A 75 9.41 10.28 11.80
CA PRO A 75 10.45 9.64 12.62
C PRO A 75 9.99 9.29 14.05
N GLY A 76 9.18 10.13 14.68
CA GLY A 76 8.63 9.87 16.01
C GLY A 76 7.77 8.59 16.13
N LYS A 77 7.38 7.99 15.01
CA LYS A 77 6.61 6.74 14.99
C LYS A 77 7.50 5.49 14.98
N TRP A 78 8.76 5.61 14.59
CA TRP A 78 9.68 4.49 14.49
C TRP A 78 11.02 4.72 15.22
N ASN A 79 11.40 5.96 15.46
CA ASN A 79 12.61 6.35 16.20
C ASN A 79 12.25 7.36 17.32
N GLY A 80 11.18 7.10 18.07
CA GLY A 80 10.63 8.03 19.05
C GLY A 80 11.59 8.40 20.19
N GLU A 81 12.57 7.55 20.49
CA GLU A 81 13.63 7.80 21.48
C GLU A 81 14.90 8.41 20.86
N GLY A 82 14.96 8.55 19.54
CA GLY A 82 16.16 9.05 18.84
C GLY A 82 17.40 8.17 19.00
N LYS A 83 17.22 6.87 19.27
CA LYS A 83 18.31 5.94 19.64
C LYS A 83 19.02 5.29 18.46
N HIS A 84 18.38 5.26 17.28
CA HIS A 84 18.95 4.55 16.15
C HIS A 84 20.09 5.34 15.52
N LYS A 85 21.18 4.66 15.23
CA LYS A 85 22.17 5.12 14.25
C LYS A 85 21.55 5.08 12.87
N ILE A 86 21.74 6.14 12.09
CA ILE A 86 21.09 6.26 10.79
C ILE A 86 22.13 6.58 9.72
N ILE A 87 22.10 5.83 8.63
CA ILE A 87 22.76 6.18 7.36
C ILE A 87 21.66 6.60 6.39
N HIS A 88 21.75 7.80 5.83
CA HIS A 88 20.81 8.29 4.82
C HIS A 88 21.44 8.16 3.43
N ILE A 89 20.74 7.48 2.51
CA ILE A 89 21.16 7.33 1.10
C ILE A 89 20.06 7.86 0.20
N ASP A 90 20.27 8.98 -0.44
CA ASP A 90 19.32 9.60 -1.35
C ASP A 90 20.03 10.52 -2.36
N GLN A 91 19.33 10.95 -3.39
CA GLN A 91 19.79 12.02 -4.32
C GLN A 91 19.79 13.40 -3.66
N ARG A 92 19.14 13.55 -2.53
CA ARG A 92 19.00 14.81 -1.76
C ARG A 92 19.48 14.61 -0.33
N PRO A 93 20.01 15.68 0.30
CA PRO A 93 20.29 15.66 1.72
C PRO A 93 19.04 15.36 2.54
N ALA A 94 19.23 14.77 3.70
CA ALA A 94 18.16 14.45 4.64
C ALA A 94 17.41 15.70 5.13
N HIS A 95 16.09 15.60 5.26
CA HIS A 95 15.32 16.53 6.05
C HIS A 95 15.53 16.22 7.53
N ILE A 96 16.42 16.95 8.18
CA ILE A 96 16.81 16.74 9.56
C ILE A 96 15.72 17.23 10.53
N ASN A 97 15.40 16.42 11.54
CA ASN A 97 14.63 16.84 12.71
C ASN A 97 15.22 16.20 13.99
N MET A 98 14.64 16.50 15.15
CA MET A 98 15.14 16.01 16.45
C MET A 98 15.26 14.48 16.53
N LEU A 99 14.43 13.73 15.79
CA LEU A 99 14.37 12.26 15.83
C LEU A 99 14.89 11.62 14.52
N TYR A 100 15.42 12.42 13.60
CA TYR A 100 16.04 11.96 12.38
C TYR A 100 17.29 12.79 12.09
N GLN A 101 18.41 12.31 12.61
CA GLN A 101 19.73 12.92 12.47
C GLN A 101 20.69 11.84 11.98
N PRO A 102 20.87 11.69 10.67
CA PRO A 102 21.81 10.72 10.13
C PRO A 102 23.23 10.99 10.59
N GLU A 103 23.93 9.95 11.03
CA GLU A 103 25.38 10.02 11.31
C GLU A 103 26.20 10.13 10.02
N VAL A 104 25.67 9.53 8.95
CA VAL A 104 26.28 9.55 7.61
C VAL A 104 25.22 9.83 6.56
N GLU A 105 25.49 10.76 5.68
CA GLU A 105 24.70 11.03 4.50
C GLU A 105 25.49 10.67 3.23
N VAL A 106 24.90 9.83 2.39
CA VAL A 106 25.40 9.49 1.05
C VAL A 106 24.48 10.14 0.04
N VAL A 107 24.83 11.34 -0.40
CA VAL A 107 24.03 12.12 -1.35
C VAL A 107 24.52 11.87 -2.76
N GLY A 108 23.68 11.23 -3.58
CA GLY A 108 24.01 10.87 -4.94
C GLY A 108 23.06 9.86 -5.54
N ASP A 109 23.45 9.22 -6.64
CA ASP A 109 22.66 8.14 -7.24
C ASP A 109 22.51 6.98 -6.27
N ILE A 110 21.27 6.60 -5.97
CA ILE A 110 20.95 5.58 -4.95
C ILE A 110 21.47 4.21 -5.39
N SER A 111 21.24 3.81 -6.64
CA SER A 111 21.65 2.51 -7.17
C SER A 111 23.16 2.36 -7.17
N TYR A 112 23.86 3.38 -7.66
CA TYR A 112 25.31 3.42 -7.64
C TYR A 112 25.88 3.36 -6.21
N SER A 113 25.29 4.13 -5.30
CA SER A 113 25.72 4.16 -3.89
C SER A 113 25.57 2.79 -3.23
N LEU A 114 24.42 2.13 -3.40
CA LEU A 114 24.18 0.77 -2.90
C LEU A 114 25.19 -0.24 -3.47
N GLN A 115 25.44 -0.19 -4.79
CA GLN A 115 26.43 -1.06 -5.45
C GLN A 115 27.85 -0.82 -4.91
N GLN A 116 28.25 0.44 -4.70
CA GLN A 116 29.58 0.77 -4.18
C GLN A 116 29.77 0.34 -2.72
N ILE A 117 28.72 0.40 -1.92
CA ILE A 117 28.73 -0.11 -0.53
C ILE A 117 28.79 -1.64 -0.56
N LEU A 118 27.95 -2.28 -1.38
CA LEU A 118 27.92 -3.72 -1.55
C LEU A 118 29.30 -4.29 -1.93
N TYR A 119 29.96 -3.66 -2.89
CA TYR A 119 31.29 -4.10 -3.37
C TYR A 119 32.37 -4.04 -2.26
N ARG A 120 32.19 -3.20 -1.24
CA ARG A 120 33.16 -2.97 -0.15
C ARG A 120 32.75 -3.60 1.18
N SER A 121 31.66 -4.33 1.19
CA SER A 121 31.10 -4.91 2.42
C SER A 121 31.13 -6.43 2.36
N ASP A 122 31.39 -7.06 3.47
CA ASP A 122 31.25 -8.49 3.63
C ASP A 122 29.79 -8.86 4.00
N ALA A 123 29.35 -10.02 3.52
CA ALA A 123 28.06 -10.58 3.90
C ALA A 123 27.96 -10.76 5.42
N LYS A 124 26.80 -10.44 5.97
CA LYS A 124 26.49 -10.65 7.39
C LYS A 124 26.11 -12.09 7.68
N GLU A 125 25.97 -12.42 8.94
CA GLU A 125 25.30 -13.63 9.37
C GLU A 125 23.81 -13.58 9.03
N GLU A 126 23.15 -14.75 8.98
CA GLU A 126 21.70 -14.76 8.76
C GLU A 126 20.99 -14.06 9.91
N PRO A 127 20.05 -13.16 9.61
CA PRO A 127 19.30 -12.42 10.62
C PRO A 127 18.12 -13.27 11.16
N GLU A 128 18.40 -14.34 11.86
CA GLU A 128 17.44 -15.39 12.28
C GLU A 128 16.17 -14.82 12.97
N GLU A 129 16.33 -13.84 13.87
CA GLU A 129 15.19 -13.25 14.57
C GLU A 129 14.24 -12.49 13.63
N PHE A 130 14.79 -11.79 12.63
CA PHE A 130 14.00 -11.11 11.62
C PHE A 130 13.33 -12.09 10.67
N LEU A 131 14.01 -13.17 10.31
CA LEU A 131 13.43 -14.22 9.46
C LEU A 131 12.26 -14.92 10.17
N LYS A 132 12.37 -15.15 11.46
CA LYS A 132 11.28 -15.69 12.26
C LYS A 132 10.07 -14.76 12.30
N LEU A 133 10.27 -13.44 12.46
CA LEU A 133 9.18 -12.48 12.36
C LEU A 133 8.51 -12.51 10.98
N ARG A 134 9.30 -12.67 9.92
CA ARG A 134 8.77 -12.82 8.57
C ARG A 134 7.94 -14.09 8.42
N GLU A 135 8.36 -15.21 8.99
CA GLU A 135 7.57 -16.45 8.98
C GLU A 135 6.22 -16.26 9.68
N GLU A 136 6.19 -15.58 10.83
CA GLU A 136 4.95 -15.23 11.53
C GLU A 136 4.04 -14.34 10.66
N MET A 137 4.59 -13.35 9.98
CA MET A 137 3.85 -12.45 9.06
C MET A 137 3.24 -13.23 7.89
N VAL A 138 4.01 -14.14 7.29
CA VAL A 138 3.54 -14.98 6.17
C VAL A 138 2.44 -15.93 6.64
N ALA A 139 2.62 -16.58 7.80
CA ALA A 139 1.62 -17.47 8.37
C ALA A 139 0.30 -16.75 8.68
N GLU A 140 0.38 -15.52 9.23
CA GLU A 140 -0.80 -14.68 9.44
C GLU A 140 -1.50 -14.38 8.12
N TYR A 141 -0.76 -13.91 7.10
CA TYR A 141 -1.29 -13.59 5.79
C TYR A 141 -1.97 -14.78 5.11
N GLU A 142 -1.33 -15.95 5.11
CA GLU A 142 -1.89 -17.16 4.51
C GLU A 142 -3.12 -17.68 5.28
N SER A 143 -3.27 -17.34 6.56
CA SER A 143 -4.46 -17.71 7.35
C SER A 143 -5.75 -17.09 6.84
N TYR A 144 -5.67 -16.03 6.02
CA TYR A 144 -6.85 -15.39 5.42
C TYR A 144 -7.41 -16.15 4.22
N ALA A 145 -6.67 -17.13 3.66
CA ALA A 145 -7.05 -17.85 2.46
C ALA A 145 -8.47 -18.47 2.56
N ASP A 146 -8.74 -19.15 3.66
CA ASP A 146 -9.96 -19.94 3.88
C ASP A 146 -11.01 -19.19 4.72
N ALA A 147 -10.85 -17.89 4.94
CA ALA A 147 -11.81 -17.12 5.73
C ALA A 147 -13.14 -16.95 4.96
N THR A 148 -14.25 -17.37 5.58
CA THR A 148 -15.59 -17.35 5.00
C THR A 148 -16.57 -16.41 5.72
N SER A 149 -16.08 -15.66 6.72
CA SER A 149 -16.93 -14.76 7.49
C SER A 149 -17.52 -13.65 6.62
N PHE A 150 -18.77 -13.29 6.90
CA PHE A 150 -19.45 -12.15 6.28
C PHE A 150 -20.10 -11.27 7.37
N PRO A 151 -20.00 -9.92 7.34
CA PRO A 151 -19.24 -9.15 6.34
C PRO A 151 -17.76 -9.59 6.24
N MET A 152 -17.22 -9.51 5.03
CA MET A 152 -15.84 -9.91 4.80
C MET A 152 -14.86 -9.01 5.55
N LYS A 153 -13.84 -9.60 6.15
CA LYS A 153 -12.74 -8.81 6.71
C LYS A 153 -11.87 -8.22 5.60
N PRO A 154 -11.35 -7.00 5.76
CA PRO A 154 -10.46 -6.36 4.78
C PRO A 154 -9.27 -7.23 4.36
N GLN A 155 -8.71 -8.01 5.29
CA GLN A 155 -7.60 -8.94 5.03
C GLN A 155 -7.97 -9.99 3.99
N LYS A 156 -9.14 -10.62 4.13
CA LYS A 156 -9.64 -11.62 3.17
C LYS A 156 -9.87 -11.00 1.79
N ILE A 157 -10.49 -9.83 1.76
CA ILE A 157 -10.75 -9.10 0.52
C ILE A 157 -9.42 -8.84 -0.22
N LEU A 158 -8.41 -8.32 0.49
CA LEU A 158 -7.13 -7.97 -0.12
C LEU A 158 -6.30 -9.20 -0.48
N TYR A 159 -6.43 -10.29 0.27
CA TYR A 159 -5.84 -11.59 -0.09
C TYR A 159 -6.39 -12.09 -1.42
N ASP A 160 -7.71 -12.10 -1.60
CA ASP A 160 -8.36 -12.53 -2.83
C ASP A 160 -8.04 -11.61 -4.00
N VAL A 161 -8.08 -10.29 -3.78
CA VAL A 161 -7.66 -9.30 -4.79
C VAL A 161 -6.22 -9.57 -5.23
N ARG A 162 -5.30 -9.83 -4.29
CA ARG A 162 -3.91 -10.14 -4.65
C ARG A 162 -3.78 -11.44 -5.45
N LYS A 163 -4.57 -12.46 -5.13
CA LYS A 163 -4.62 -13.73 -5.88
C LYS A 163 -5.11 -13.52 -7.32
N PHE A 164 -6.06 -12.64 -7.51
CA PHE A 164 -6.67 -12.33 -8.80
C PHE A 164 -5.80 -11.42 -9.69
N MET A 165 -5.19 -10.39 -9.11
CA MET A 165 -4.37 -9.43 -9.84
C MET A 165 -3.01 -10.03 -10.21
N GLY A 166 -2.54 -9.78 -11.43
CA GLY A 166 -1.19 -10.13 -11.86
C GLY A 166 -0.09 -9.39 -11.09
N ALA A 167 1.15 -9.80 -11.27
CA ALA A 167 2.29 -9.22 -10.56
C ALA A 167 2.51 -7.74 -10.88
N ASP A 168 2.19 -7.34 -12.10
CA ASP A 168 2.39 -6.00 -12.67
C ASP A 168 1.09 -5.23 -12.92
N ASP A 169 -0.08 -5.81 -12.56
CA ASP A 169 -1.37 -5.11 -12.56
C ASP A 169 -1.38 -4.00 -11.49
N ILE A 170 -2.20 -2.99 -11.72
CA ILE A 170 -2.14 -1.75 -10.93
C ILE A 170 -3.35 -1.64 -9.98
N VAL A 171 -3.06 -1.37 -8.72
CA VAL A 171 -4.05 -1.00 -7.70
C VAL A 171 -3.84 0.46 -7.31
N ILE A 172 -4.91 1.25 -7.36
CA ILE A 172 -4.92 2.63 -6.86
C ILE A 172 -5.74 2.68 -5.57
N SER A 173 -5.07 3.02 -4.47
CA SER A 173 -5.72 3.17 -3.17
C SER A 173 -6.26 4.57 -2.96
N ASP A 174 -7.52 4.68 -2.62
CA ASP A 174 -8.07 5.90 -2.03
C ASP A 174 -7.59 6.08 -0.58
N VAL A 175 -8.03 7.16 0.06
CA VAL A 175 -7.66 7.53 1.42
C VAL A 175 -8.82 7.31 2.39
N GLY A 176 -8.56 6.54 3.45
CA GLY A 176 -9.53 6.17 4.47
C GLY A 176 -9.01 4.99 5.30
N ALA A 177 -9.90 4.34 6.05
CA ALA A 177 -9.55 3.16 6.84
C ALA A 177 -9.01 2.02 5.96
N HIS A 178 -9.63 1.78 4.80
CA HIS A 178 -9.20 0.79 3.81
C HIS A 178 -7.74 0.96 3.36
N LYS A 179 -7.23 2.21 3.28
CA LYS A 179 -5.82 2.47 2.94
C LYS A 179 -4.85 1.79 3.91
N MET A 180 -5.19 1.74 5.20
CA MET A 180 -4.34 1.10 6.21
C MET A 180 -4.26 -0.41 5.98
N TRP A 181 -5.39 -1.02 5.62
CA TRP A 181 -5.44 -2.42 5.26
C TRP A 181 -4.68 -2.72 3.96
N ILE A 182 -4.85 -1.88 2.91
CA ILE A 182 -4.09 -2.00 1.66
C ILE A 182 -2.58 -1.89 1.93
N ALA A 183 -2.17 -0.94 2.76
CA ALA A 183 -0.78 -0.77 3.12
C ALA A 183 -0.20 -2.01 3.79
N ARG A 184 -0.97 -2.67 4.67
CA ARG A 184 -0.55 -3.85 5.43
C ARG A 184 -0.64 -5.14 4.62
N GLU A 185 -1.76 -5.38 3.93
CA GLU A 185 -2.14 -6.70 3.43
C GLU A 185 -1.99 -6.88 1.91
N TYR A 186 -2.03 -5.80 1.12
CA TYR A 186 -1.86 -5.94 -0.32
C TYR A 186 -0.38 -6.00 -0.68
N ASN A 187 0.13 -7.20 -0.87
CA ASN A 187 1.54 -7.45 -1.16
C ASN A 187 1.88 -7.19 -2.64
N CYS A 188 3.04 -6.56 -2.91
CA CYS A 188 3.48 -6.18 -4.25
C CYS A 188 4.75 -6.92 -4.66
N TYR A 189 4.79 -7.34 -5.93
CA TYR A 189 5.98 -7.92 -6.54
C TYR A 189 6.87 -6.86 -7.19
N GLU A 190 6.24 -5.80 -7.73
CA GLU A 190 6.87 -4.77 -8.51
C GLU A 190 6.57 -3.37 -7.93
N PRO A 191 7.48 -2.42 -8.02
CA PRO A 191 7.22 -1.04 -7.66
C PRO A 191 6.16 -0.41 -8.59
N ASN A 192 5.45 0.60 -8.09
CA ASN A 192 4.38 1.31 -8.82
C ASN A 192 3.18 0.43 -9.23
N THR A 193 3.01 -0.75 -8.65
CA THR A 193 1.83 -1.61 -8.85
C THR A 193 0.76 -1.42 -7.76
N CYS A 194 1.10 -0.77 -6.65
CA CYS A 194 0.14 -0.31 -5.64
C CYS A 194 0.42 1.14 -5.30
N ILE A 195 -0.41 2.04 -5.82
CA ILE A 195 -0.24 3.48 -5.65
C ILE A 195 -1.07 3.95 -4.47
N ILE A 196 -0.39 4.41 -3.42
CA ILE A 196 -0.99 4.95 -2.20
C ILE A 196 -0.60 6.43 -2.08
N SER A 197 -1.57 7.34 -2.16
CA SER A 197 -1.33 8.76 -1.90
C SER A 197 -1.08 8.96 -0.40
N ASN A 198 0.13 9.32 -0.02
CA ASN A 198 0.50 9.50 1.39
C ASN A 198 1.12 10.87 1.70
N GLY A 199 1.37 11.73 0.71
CA GLY A 199 1.78 13.13 0.91
C GLY A 199 0.61 13.97 1.42
N PHE A 200 -0.22 14.51 0.53
CA PHE A 200 -1.47 15.19 0.89
C PHE A 200 -2.58 14.24 1.33
N ALA A 201 -2.49 12.96 0.99
CA ALA A 201 -3.48 11.94 1.34
C ALA A 201 -4.91 12.38 0.99
N THR A 202 -5.12 12.79 -0.26
CA THR A 202 -6.39 13.33 -0.77
C THR A 202 -7.40 12.21 -0.96
N MET A 203 -8.57 12.32 -0.35
CA MET A 203 -9.71 11.44 -0.63
C MET A 203 -10.26 11.66 -2.05
N GLY A 204 -10.79 10.62 -2.67
CA GLY A 204 -11.34 10.65 -4.03
C GLY A 204 -10.31 10.47 -5.14
N ILE A 205 -9.06 10.11 -4.82
CA ILE A 205 -8.00 9.93 -5.82
C ILE A 205 -8.10 8.61 -6.61
N ALA A 206 -8.76 7.58 -6.06
CA ALA A 206 -8.69 6.24 -6.65
C ALA A 206 -9.27 6.17 -8.05
N VAL A 207 -10.47 6.71 -8.29
CA VAL A 207 -11.13 6.66 -9.59
C VAL A 207 -10.35 7.44 -10.66
N PRO A 208 -10.07 8.76 -10.49
CA PRO A 208 -9.28 9.51 -11.47
C PRO A 208 -7.86 8.95 -11.65
N GLY A 209 -7.25 8.43 -10.58
CA GLY A 209 -5.95 7.76 -10.65
C GLY A 209 -5.99 6.47 -11.48
N ALA A 210 -7.07 5.70 -11.37
CA ALA A 210 -7.27 4.50 -12.18
C ALA A 210 -7.49 4.84 -13.67
N VAL A 211 -8.26 5.88 -13.98
CA VAL A 211 -8.41 6.38 -15.35
C VAL A 211 -7.05 6.78 -15.93
N ALA A 212 -6.25 7.56 -15.19
CA ALA A 212 -4.92 7.95 -15.62
C ALA A 212 -3.99 6.75 -15.82
N ALA A 213 -4.00 5.77 -14.89
CA ALA A 213 -3.21 4.56 -15.02
C ALA A 213 -3.61 3.73 -16.25
N LYS A 214 -4.91 3.62 -16.53
CA LYS A 214 -5.43 2.87 -17.69
C LYS A 214 -5.12 3.54 -19.03
N LEU A 215 -5.05 4.88 -19.05
CA LEU A 215 -4.60 5.63 -20.23
C LEU A 215 -3.12 5.36 -20.55
N ILE A 216 -2.28 5.23 -19.51
CA ILE A 216 -0.83 5.01 -19.69
C ILE A 216 -0.54 3.52 -19.97
N TYR A 217 -1.28 2.60 -19.34
CA TYR A 217 -1.09 1.15 -19.41
C TYR A 217 -2.39 0.46 -19.83
N PRO A 218 -2.79 0.59 -21.10
CA PRO A 218 -4.09 0.08 -21.58
C PRO A 218 -4.22 -1.44 -21.52
N GLU A 219 -3.12 -2.18 -21.50
CA GLU A 219 -3.08 -3.64 -21.42
C GLU A 219 -3.20 -4.20 -20.02
N LYS A 220 -2.86 -3.39 -18.99
CA LYS A 220 -2.88 -3.85 -17.59
C LYS A 220 -4.28 -3.81 -16.99
N LYS A 221 -4.56 -4.71 -16.06
CA LYS A 221 -5.71 -4.55 -15.19
C LYS A 221 -5.46 -3.38 -14.24
N VAL A 222 -6.45 -2.53 -14.07
CA VAL A 222 -6.40 -1.40 -13.14
C VAL A 222 -7.60 -1.48 -12.21
N LEU A 223 -7.31 -1.60 -10.91
CA LEU A 223 -8.31 -1.66 -9.85
C LEU A 223 -8.20 -0.42 -8.96
N ALA A 224 -9.25 0.39 -8.93
CA ALA A 224 -9.43 1.41 -7.91
C ALA A 224 -9.99 0.77 -6.63
N ILE A 225 -9.38 1.01 -5.47
CA ILE A 225 -9.93 0.58 -4.18
C ILE A 225 -10.24 1.82 -3.36
N SER A 226 -11.52 2.02 -3.02
CA SER A 226 -11.99 3.19 -2.30
C SER A 226 -12.92 2.82 -1.17
N GLY A 227 -13.02 3.67 -0.15
CA GLY A 227 -14.17 3.69 0.74
C GLY A 227 -15.33 4.42 0.07
N ASP A 228 -16.54 4.18 0.54
CA ASP A 228 -17.76 4.81 0.03
C ASP A 228 -17.70 6.35 0.04
N GLY A 229 -17.24 6.94 1.15
CA GLY A 229 -17.10 8.40 1.25
C GLY A 229 -16.07 8.97 0.28
N GLY A 230 -14.94 8.28 0.06
CA GLY A 230 -13.92 8.69 -0.93
C GLY A 230 -14.41 8.53 -2.37
N PHE A 231 -15.09 7.43 -2.66
CA PHE A 231 -15.68 7.17 -3.97
C PHE A 231 -16.65 8.27 -4.40
N MET A 232 -17.53 8.69 -3.50
CA MET A 232 -18.52 9.74 -3.80
C MET A 232 -17.92 11.12 -4.05
N MET A 233 -16.64 11.36 -3.71
CA MET A 233 -15.99 12.64 -3.95
C MET A 233 -15.63 12.87 -5.42
N ASN A 234 -15.30 11.82 -6.18
CA ASN A 234 -14.90 11.91 -7.58
C ASN A 234 -15.52 10.81 -8.46
N SER A 235 -16.68 10.29 -8.09
CA SER A 235 -17.39 9.25 -8.84
C SER A 235 -17.84 9.72 -10.23
N GLN A 236 -17.99 11.03 -10.46
CA GLN A 236 -18.30 11.60 -11.79
C GLN A 236 -17.22 11.29 -12.84
N GLU A 237 -16.00 10.94 -12.45
CA GLU A 237 -14.93 10.56 -13.37
C GLU A 237 -15.18 9.24 -14.12
N TYR A 238 -16.27 8.54 -13.78
CA TYR A 238 -16.77 7.45 -14.63
C TYR A 238 -17.24 7.94 -16.00
N GLU A 239 -17.77 9.17 -16.09
CA GLU A 239 -18.03 9.79 -17.39
C GLU A 239 -16.73 9.95 -18.19
N THR A 240 -15.68 10.44 -17.55
CA THR A 240 -14.37 10.55 -18.18
C THR A 240 -13.85 9.19 -18.63
N ALA A 241 -13.96 8.15 -17.80
CA ALA A 241 -13.54 6.80 -18.13
C ALA A 241 -14.28 6.26 -19.37
N LEU A 242 -15.61 6.45 -19.43
CA LEU A 242 -16.45 6.04 -20.57
C LEU A 242 -16.06 6.76 -21.85
N ARG A 243 -15.94 8.08 -21.79
CA ARG A 243 -15.62 8.91 -22.95
C ARG A 243 -14.23 8.65 -23.50
N GLU A 244 -13.25 8.39 -22.62
CA GLU A 244 -11.87 8.08 -23.01
C GLU A 244 -11.64 6.59 -23.34
N GLY A 245 -12.66 5.75 -23.20
CA GLY A 245 -12.53 4.32 -23.47
C GLY A 245 -11.55 3.59 -22.53
N THR A 246 -11.49 4.01 -21.26
CA THR A 246 -10.58 3.44 -20.25
C THR A 246 -11.34 2.52 -19.29
N PRO A 247 -11.48 1.22 -19.58
CA PRO A 247 -12.19 0.29 -18.70
C PRO A 247 -11.42 0.13 -17.38
N ILE A 248 -12.05 0.54 -16.29
CA ILE A 248 -11.53 0.43 -14.93
C ILE A 248 -12.53 -0.33 -14.06
N VAL A 249 -12.04 -0.98 -13.02
CA VAL A 249 -12.86 -1.59 -11.98
C VAL A 249 -12.66 -0.85 -10.67
N THR A 250 -13.76 -0.54 -9.97
CA THR A 250 -13.69 0.06 -8.63
C THR A 250 -14.28 -0.88 -7.60
N LEU A 251 -13.51 -1.19 -6.59
CA LEU A 251 -13.92 -1.94 -5.40
C LEU A 251 -14.19 -0.96 -4.28
N ILE A 252 -15.44 -0.93 -3.77
CA ILE A 252 -15.90 0.01 -2.75
C ILE A 252 -16.09 -0.71 -1.42
N PHE A 253 -15.32 -0.32 -0.40
CA PHE A 253 -15.57 -0.67 0.99
C PHE A 253 -16.69 0.22 1.52
N SER A 254 -17.84 -0.37 1.84
CA SER A 254 -19.06 0.36 2.19
C SER A 254 -19.44 0.13 3.65
N ASP A 255 -19.03 1.05 4.51
CA ASP A 255 -19.35 1.05 5.94
C ASP A 255 -20.22 2.27 6.35
N ALA A 256 -20.65 3.09 5.39
CA ALA A 256 -21.46 4.28 5.56
C ALA A 256 -20.85 5.27 6.58
N SER A 257 -19.52 5.37 6.60
CA SER A 257 -18.81 6.17 7.58
C SER A 257 -17.46 6.67 7.06
N TYR A 258 -17.01 7.84 7.55
CA TYR A 258 -15.63 8.26 7.45
C TYR A 258 -14.77 7.52 8.49
N GLY A 259 -14.56 6.22 8.29
CA GLY A 259 -14.04 5.27 9.27
C GLY A 259 -12.71 5.70 9.92
N LEU A 260 -11.73 6.21 9.17
CA LEU A 260 -10.45 6.66 9.73
C LEU A 260 -10.62 7.91 10.61
N ILE A 261 -11.52 8.82 10.25
CA ILE A 261 -11.84 10.00 11.06
C ILE A 261 -12.55 9.56 12.34
N LYS A 262 -13.52 8.64 12.20
CA LYS A 262 -14.24 8.04 13.33
C LYS A 262 -13.28 7.39 14.33
N TRP A 263 -12.31 6.61 13.86
CA TRP A 263 -11.29 6.01 14.74
C TRP A 263 -10.48 7.05 15.48
N LYS A 264 -10.04 8.11 14.79
CA LYS A 264 -9.28 9.19 15.43
C LYS A 264 -10.10 9.99 16.44
N GLN A 265 -11.37 10.23 16.16
CA GLN A 265 -12.28 10.89 17.13
C GLN A 265 -12.49 10.02 18.37
N MET A 266 -12.73 8.72 18.18
CA MET A 266 -12.89 7.78 19.29
C MET A 266 -11.64 7.67 20.16
N ASP A 267 -10.46 7.61 19.53
CA ASP A 267 -9.16 7.53 20.22
C ASP A 267 -8.85 8.80 21.02
N HIS A 268 -9.13 9.97 20.44
CA HIS A 268 -8.78 11.26 21.03
C HIS A 268 -9.84 11.82 22.00
N PHE A 269 -11.12 11.65 21.66
CA PHE A 269 -12.25 12.25 22.41
C PHE A 269 -13.12 11.25 23.17
N GLY A 270 -12.98 9.95 22.90
CA GLY A 270 -13.84 8.90 23.45
C GLY A 270 -15.25 8.84 22.80
N HIS A 271 -15.54 9.69 21.85
CA HIS A 271 -16.79 9.71 21.09
C HIS A 271 -16.56 10.24 19.68
N ASN A 272 -17.53 10.00 18.79
CA ASN A 272 -17.51 10.53 17.42
C ASN A 272 -18.76 11.35 17.13
N CYS A 273 -18.67 12.23 16.10
CA CYS A 273 -19.79 13.02 15.61
C CYS A 273 -19.62 13.37 14.13
N PHE A 274 -20.74 13.47 13.39
CA PHE A 274 -20.81 13.88 11.99
C PHE A 274 -19.92 13.08 11.03
N VAL A 275 -19.72 11.79 11.31
CA VAL A 275 -18.89 10.90 10.48
C VAL A 275 -19.69 9.80 9.80
N ASP A 276 -20.93 9.58 10.21
CA ASP A 276 -21.85 8.60 9.63
C ASP A 276 -22.73 9.27 8.57
N PHE A 277 -23.02 8.56 7.49
CA PHE A 277 -23.84 9.04 6.38
C PHE A 277 -24.63 7.89 5.74
N GLN A 278 -25.48 8.21 4.77
CA GLN A 278 -26.22 7.22 4.00
C GLN A 278 -25.63 7.08 2.60
N ASN A 279 -25.39 5.85 2.20
CA ASN A 279 -24.93 5.54 0.85
C ASN A 279 -26.10 5.45 -0.13
N PRO A 280 -25.87 5.80 -1.42
CA PRO A 280 -26.77 5.38 -2.49
C PRO A 280 -26.69 3.86 -2.68
N ASP A 281 -27.64 3.30 -3.42
CA ASP A 281 -27.47 1.97 -3.97
C ASP A 281 -26.40 2.03 -5.08
N PHE A 282 -25.19 1.56 -4.77
CA PHE A 282 -24.05 1.65 -5.70
C PHE A 282 -24.24 0.83 -6.97
N VAL A 283 -25.05 -0.23 -6.96
CA VAL A 283 -25.38 -0.99 -8.17
C VAL A 283 -26.18 -0.13 -9.12
N LYS A 284 -27.27 0.49 -8.64
CA LYS A 284 -28.08 1.41 -9.43
C LYS A 284 -27.31 2.67 -9.83
N TYR A 285 -26.42 3.12 -8.97
CA TYR A 285 -25.54 4.26 -9.28
C TYR A 285 -24.64 3.92 -10.47
N ALA A 286 -24.00 2.73 -10.47
CA ALA A 286 -23.21 2.25 -11.58
C ALA A 286 -24.02 2.18 -12.88
N GLU A 287 -25.20 1.58 -12.83
CA GLU A 287 -26.11 1.47 -13.97
C GLU A 287 -26.51 2.83 -14.54
N SER A 288 -26.73 3.84 -13.67
CA SER A 288 -27.04 5.20 -14.10
C SER A 288 -25.88 5.88 -14.81
N MET A 289 -24.66 5.41 -14.57
CA MET A 289 -23.43 5.86 -15.24
C MET A 289 -23.02 4.93 -16.39
N HIS A 290 -23.94 4.09 -16.90
CA HIS A 290 -23.67 3.10 -17.95
C HIS A 290 -22.56 2.10 -17.63
N ALA A 291 -22.30 1.89 -16.34
CA ALA A 291 -21.36 0.90 -15.84
C ALA A 291 -22.09 -0.30 -15.26
N LYS A 292 -21.42 -1.45 -15.14
CA LYS A 292 -21.98 -2.65 -14.52
C LYS A 292 -21.72 -2.59 -13.01
N GLY A 293 -22.77 -2.75 -12.21
CA GLY A 293 -22.68 -2.76 -10.75
C GLY A 293 -22.84 -4.17 -10.18
N TYR A 294 -22.07 -4.48 -9.14
CA TYR A 294 -22.17 -5.72 -8.38
C TYR A 294 -22.21 -5.45 -6.89
N ARG A 295 -22.90 -6.34 -6.18
CA ARG A 295 -22.87 -6.40 -4.72
C ARG A 295 -22.34 -7.76 -4.32
N VAL A 296 -21.28 -7.78 -3.52
CA VAL A 296 -20.76 -9.00 -2.93
C VAL A 296 -21.55 -9.28 -1.64
N GLU A 297 -22.22 -10.41 -1.56
CA GLU A 297 -23.06 -10.79 -0.41
C GLU A 297 -22.50 -11.99 0.36
N LYS A 298 -21.49 -12.65 -0.19
CA LYS A 298 -20.77 -13.77 0.42
C LYS A 298 -19.29 -13.70 0.06
N ALA A 299 -18.43 -14.23 0.92
CA ALA A 299 -17.00 -14.24 0.68
C ALA A 299 -16.61 -14.99 -0.59
N GLU A 300 -17.30 -16.08 -0.89
CA GLU A 300 -17.07 -16.94 -2.07
C GLU A 300 -17.42 -16.26 -3.41
N ASP A 301 -18.24 -15.20 -3.39
CA ASP A 301 -18.68 -14.50 -4.60
C ASP A 301 -17.61 -13.51 -5.12
N LEU A 302 -16.63 -13.10 -4.29
CA LEU A 302 -15.71 -12.02 -4.65
C LEU A 302 -14.84 -12.37 -5.86
N LEU A 303 -14.21 -13.54 -5.87
CA LEU A 303 -13.34 -13.94 -6.98
C LEU A 303 -14.09 -14.10 -8.31
N PRO A 304 -15.22 -14.83 -8.39
CA PRO A 304 -16.02 -14.90 -9.61
C PRO A 304 -16.50 -13.54 -10.11
N ILE A 305 -16.88 -12.65 -9.20
CA ILE A 305 -17.30 -11.29 -9.57
C ILE A 305 -16.11 -10.47 -10.10
N LEU A 306 -14.92 -10.58 -9.50
CA LEU A 306 -13.72 -9.93 -10.04
C LEU A 306 -13.39 -10.43 -11.45
N GLU A 307 -13.47 -11.75 -11.69
CA GLU A 307 -13.26 -12.33 -13.02
C GLU A 307 -14.23 -11.79 -14.05
N ASP A 308 -15.52 -11.66 -13.73
CA ASP A 308 -16.52 -11.09 -14.61
C ASP A 308 -16.34 -9.57 -14.80
N ALA A 309 -15.98 -8.85 -13.74
CA ALA A 309 -15.76 -7.41 -13.76
C ALA A 309 -14.60 -6.98 -14.67
N PHE A 310 -13.57 -7.81 -14.81
CA PHE A 310 -12.42 -7.55 -15.67
C PHE A 310 -12.54 -8.14 -17.08
N GLN A 311 -13.71 -8.65 -17.47
CA GLN A 311 -13.92 -9.04 -18.87
C GLN A 311 -13.79 -7.82 -19.81
N PRO A 312 -13.26 -7.99 -21.03
CA PRO A 312 -13.16 -6.91 -22.02
C PRO A 312 -14.55 -6.31 -22.26
N VAL A 313 -14.72 -5.01 -22.11
CA VAL A 313 -15.98 -4.26 -22.34
C VAL A 313 -16.72 -3.83 -21.06
N SER A 314 -16.26 -4.09 -19.85
CA SER A 314 -17.01 -3.65 -18.66
C SER A 314 -16.34 -2.52 -17.88
N TYR A 315 -17.06 -1.42 -17.72
CA TYR A 315 -16.84 -0.45 -16.65
C TYR A 315 -17.61 -0.97 -15.43
N THR A 316 -16.95 -1.17 -14.31
CA THR A 316 -17.55 -1.97 -13.23
C THR A 316 -17.37 -1.36 -11.87
N HIS A 317 -18.43 -1.35 -11.07
CA HIS A 317 -18.40 -1.09 -9.64
C HIS A 317 -18.66 -2.37 -8.86
N LEU A 318 -17.81 -2.66 -7.88
CA LEU A 318 -17.98 -3.73 -6.90
C LEU A 318 -18.22 -3.11 -5.54
N THR A 319 -19.31 -3.45 -4.88
CA THR A 319 -19.62 -2.98 -3.53
C THR A 319 -19.47 -4.12 -2.53
N LEU A 320 -18.69 -3.89 -1.50
CA LEU A 320 -18.51 -4.76 -0.35
C LEU A 320 -19.12 -4.08 0.89
N PRO A 321 -19.92 -4.78 1.67
CA PRO A 321 -20.42 -4.28 2.93
C PRO A 321 -19.34 -4.18 4.01
#